data_05d245296216c446ccd19f29578eef05
#
_entry.id   05d245296216c446ccd19f29578eef05
#
_cell.length_a   1.000
_cell.length_b   1.000
_cell.length_c   1.000
_cell.angle_alpha   90.00
_cell.angle_beta   90.00
_cell.angle_gamma   90.00
#
_symmetry.space_group_name_H-M   'P 1'
#
loop_
_entity.id
_entity.type
_entity.pdbx_description
1 polymer ?
#
loop_
_entity_poly.entity_id
_entity_poly.type
_entity_poly.pdbx_seq_one_letter_code
_entity_poly.pdbx_strand_id
1 'polypeptide(L)'
;PLPNIRKFELVKGDVNLTLGPYLESRQETIIAMVYIDFDIYKPTYTALEQIVPYLTKGAVIGFDEINVREWPGETKALRDVLGTKNFKIRHSAFRANSAYLIYE
;
A
#
# COMPACT_ATOMS: atom_id res chain seq x y z
N PRO A 1 15.02 28.74 5.16
CA PRO A 1 14.85 27.37 5.50
C PRO A 1 14.11 26.57 4.47
N LEU A 2 14.18 25.34 4.68
CA LEU A 2 13.65 24.39 3.77
C LEU A 2 12.19 24.03 3.95
N PRO A 3 11.49 24.59 4.93
CA PRO A 3 10.09 24.21 5.13
C PRO A 3 9.21 24.47 3.93
N ASN A 4 9.68 25.27 2.99
CA ASN A 4 8.90 25.53 1.79
C ASN A 4 9.04 24.44 0.73
N ILE A 5 9.97 23.54 0.92
CA ILE A 5 10.15 22.44 -0.02
C ILE A 5 9.21 21.34 0.37
N ARG A 6 8.14 21.24 -0.39
CA ARG A 6 7.13 20.21 -0.17
C ARG A 6 7.23 19.18 -1.24
N LYS A 7 7.60 17.98 -0.84
CA LYS A 7 7.75 16.87 -1.78
C LYS A 7 6.63 15.88 -1.61
N PHE A 8 5.41 16.39 -1.64
CA PHE A 8 4.24 15.53 -1.59
C PHE A 8 3.13 16.15 -2.42
N GLU A 9 2.19 15.31 -2.83
CA GLU A 9 0.99 15.72 -3.53
C GLU A 9 -0.21 15.07 -2.88
N LEU A 10 -1.29 15.83 -2.78
CA LEU A 10 -2.57 15.30 -2.32
C LEU A 10 -3.44 15.07 -3.56
N VAL A 11 -3.86 13.83 -3.75
CA VAL A 11 -4.75 13.47 -4.85
C VAL A 11 -6.12 13.18 -4.28
N LYS A 12 -7.05 14.10 -4.45
CA LYS A 12 -8.38 13.98 -3.91
C LYS A 12 -9.23 13.09 -4.81
N GLY A 13 -10.01 12.23 -4.18
CA GLY A 13 -10.97 11.40 -4.89
C GLY A 13 -10.87 9.94 -4.49
N ASP A 14 -11.67 9.13 -5.15
CA ASP A 14 -11.72 7.69 -4.93
C ASP A 14 -10.48 7.04 -5.53
N VAL A 15 -9.73 6.33 -4.70
CA VAL A 15 -8.49 5.68 -5.14
C VAL A 15 -8.73 4.70 -6.29
N ASN A 16 -9.90 4.09 -6.35
CA ASN A 16 -10.23 3.19 -7.45
C ASN A 16 -10.24 3.90 -8.80
N LEU A 17 -10.40 5.22 -8.80
CA LEU A 17 -10.49 6.03 -10.01
C LEU A 17 -9.27 6.91 -10.23
N THR A 18 -8.53 7.23 -9.17
CA THR A 18 -7.48 8.24 -9.25
C THR A 18 -6.06 7.66 -9.34
N LEU A 19 -5.82 6.52 -8.71
CA LEU A 19 -4.46 6.00 -8.60
C LEU A 19 -3.88 5.57 -9.94
N GLY A 20 -4.66 4.82 -10.73
CA GLY A 20 -4.18 4.35 -12.01
C GLY A 20 -3.76 5.48 -12.94
N PRO A 21 -4.63 6.46 -13.21
CA PRO A 21 -4.24 7.59 -14.04
C PRO A 21 -3.06 8.38 -13.50
N TYR A 22 -2.97 8.52 -12.16
CA TYR A 22 -1.83 9.19 -11.55
C TYR A 22 -0.53 8.48 -11.89
N LEU A 23 -0.48 7.18 -11.70
CA LEU A 23 0.73 6.39 -11.99
C LEU A 23 1.03 6.35 -13.48
N GLU A 24 0.01 6.23 -14.31
CA GLU A 24 0.21 6.22 -15.76
C GLU A 24 0.83 7.51 -16.27
N SER A 25 0.49 8.62 -15.65
CA SER A 25 1.06 9.91 -16.03
C SER A 25 2.48 10.10 -15.51
N ARG A 26 2.96 9.18 -14.68
CA ARG A 26 4.29 9.27 -14.07
C ARG A 26 4.98 7.90 -14.13
N GLN A 27 5.26 7.47 -15.36
CA GLN A 27 5.81 6.13 -15.60
C GLN A 27 7.19 5.92 -14.97
N GLU A 28 7.90 6.99 -14.68
CA GLU A 28 9.23 6.92 -14.06
C GLU A 28 9.17 6.74 -12.55
N THR A 29 7.99 6.62 -11.97
CA THR A 29 7.81 6.47 -10.53
C THR A 29 8.47 5.18 -10.03
N ILE A 30 9.20 5.30 -8.93
CA ILE A 30 9.76 4.16 -8.21
C ILE A 30 9.26 4.26 -6.78
N ILE A 31 8.55 3.22 -6.34
CA ILE A 31 7.93 3.23 -5.02
C ILE A 31 8.80 2.44 -4.05
N ALA A 32 9.27 3.10 -3.01
CA ALA A 32 10.07 2.47 -1.97
C ALA A 32 9.27 2.16 -0.71
N MET A 33 8.15 2.85 -0.52
CA MET A 33 7.30 2.62 0.64
C MET A 33 5.86 2.95 0.32
N VAL A 34 4.95 2.11 0.79
CA VAL A 34 3.51 2.32 0.68
C VAL A 34 2.88 2.05 2.04
N TYR A 35 1.93 2.86 2.44
CA TYR A 35 1.15 2.59 3.64
C TYR A 35 -0.32 2.52 3.24
N ILE A 36 -0.95 1.38 3.51
CA ILE A 36 -2.33 1.11 3.13
C ILE A 36 -3.22 1.31 4.36
N ASP A 37 -4.24 2.15 4.21
CA ASP A 37 -5.14 2.47 5.32
C ASP A 37 -6.55 2.69 4.77
N PHE A 38 -7.10 1.67 4.13
CA PHE A 38 -8.44 1.73 3.54
C PHE A 38 -9.49 0.94 4.33
N ASP A 39 -9.05 -0.01 5.14
CA ASP A 39 -9.90 -0.88 5.96
C ASP A 39 -10.73 -1.88 5.18
N ILE A 40 -11.01 -1.64 3.90
CA ILE A 40 -11.89 -2.48 3.10
C ILE A 40 -11.16 -3.05 1.89
N TYR A 41 -11.77 -4.05 1.29
CA TYR A 41 -11.13 -4.88 0.27
C TYR A 41 -10.84 -4.15 -1.05
N LYS A 42 -11.88 -3.54 -1.64
CA LYS A 42 -11.77 -3.08 -3.03
C LYS A 42 -10.68 -2.03 -3.24
N PRO A 43 -10.65 -0.94 -2.47
CA PRO A 43 -9.59 0.04 -2.67
C PRO A 43 -8.21 -0.53 -2.35
N THR A 44 -8.10 -1.45 -1.39
CA THR A 44 -6.83 -2.09 -1.09
C THR A 44 -6.37 -2.95 -2.25
N TYR A 45 -7.27 -3.76 -2.81
CA TYR A 45 -6.96 -4.58 -3.96
C TYR A 45 -6.52 -3.73 -5.15
N THR A 46 -7.28 -2.69 -5.47
CA THR A 46 -6.97 -1.80 -6.59
C THR A 46 -5.62 -1.14 -6.41
N ALA A 47 -5.36 -0.61 -5.21
CA ALA A 47 -4.09 0.05 -4.94
C ALA A 47 -2.93 -0.92 -5.09
N LEU A 48 -3.02 -2.09 -4.45
CA LEU A 48 -1.94 -3.08 -4.53
C LEU A 48 -1.68 -3.53 -5.96
N GLU A 49 -2.73 -3.81 -6.70
CA GLU A 49 -2.58 -4.25 -8.08
C GLU A 49 -1.88 -3.21 -8.93
N GLN A 50 -2.22 -1.95 -8.73
CA GLN A 50 -1.69 -0.88 -9.57
C GLN A 50 -0.29 -0.45 -9.18
N ILE A 51 0.11 -0.57 -7.91
CA ILE A 51 1.44 -0.15 -7.50
C ILE A 51 2.51 -1.21 -7.76
N VAL A 52 2.15 -2.48 -7.89
CA VAL A 52 3.14 -3.56 -8.02
C VAL A 52 4.16 -3.28 -9.12
N PRO A 53 3.77 -2.84 -10.33
CA PRO A 53 4.76 -2.57 -11.37
C PRO A 53 5.77 -1.48 -11.02
N TYR A 54 5.45 -0.64 -10.04
CA TYR A 54 6.31 0.49 -9.66
C TYR A 54 7.12 0.23 -8.40
N LEU A 55 6.90 -0.91 -7.75
CA LEU A 55 7.63 -1.23 -6.52
C LEU A 55 9.08 -1.57 -6.80
N THR A 56 9.97 -0.98 -6.01
CA THR A 56 11.36 -1.38 -6.08
C THR A 56 11.59 -2.59 -5.18
N LYS A 57 12.61 -3.38 -5.50
CA LYS A 57 13.01 -4.48 -4.65
C LYS A 57 13.41 -3.94 -3.28
N GLY A 58 12.88 -4.54 -2.23
CA GLY A 58 13.11 -4.05 -0.88
C GLY A 58 12.09 -3.01 -0.42
N ALA A 59 11.10 -2.66 -1.25
CA ALA A 59 10.07 -1.72 -0.86
C ALA A 59 9.29 -2.24 0.35
N VAL A 60 8.86 -1.32 1.21
CA VAL A 60 8.09 -1.65 2.39
C VAL A 60 6.62 -1.34 2.11
N ILE A 61 5.76 -2.31 2.36
CA ILE A 61 4.31 -2.14 2.27
C ILE A 61 3.73 -2.30 3.66
N GLY A 62 3.22 -1.22 4.21
CA GLY A 62 2.61 -1.21 5.52
C GLY A 62 1.09 -1.25 5.43
N PHE A 63 0.46 -1.87 6.41
CA PHE A 63 -0.99 -2.00 6.50
C PHE A 63 -1.44 -1.54 7.87
N ASP A 64 -2.42 -0.67 7.92
CA ASP A 64 -2.96 -0.20 9.18
C ASP A 64 -3.75 -1.29 9.88
N GLU A 65 -4.57 -2.02 9.12
CA GLU A 65 -5.45 -3.05 9.66
C GLU A 65 -5.24 -4.36 8.91
N ILE A 66 -4.41 -5.25 9.47
CA ILE A 66 -4.18 -6.57 8.89
C ILE A 66 -4.63 -7.62 9.91
N ASN A 67 -5.30 -8.67 9.43
CA ASN A 67 -5.83 -9.74 10.26
C ASN A 67 -6.86 -9.28 11.29
N VAL A 68 -7.55 -8.19 11.01
CA VAL A 68 -8.64 -7.72 11.86
C VAL A 68 -9.91 -8.47 11.49
N ARG A 69 -10.50 -9.15 12.48
CA ARG A 69 -11.65 -10.03 12.23
C ARG A 69 -12.85 -9.29 11.63
N GLU A 70 -13.15 -8.12 12.16
CA GLU A 70 -14.31 -7.33 11.74
C GLU A 70 -14.09 -6.64 10.38
N TRP A 71 -12.83 -6.45 9.99
CA TRP A 71 -12.47 -5.74 8.76
C TRP A 71 -11.38 -6.51 8.02
N PRO A 72 -11.73 -7.66 7.42
CA PRO A 72 -10.71 -8.50 6.78
C PRO A 72 -10.28 -8.04 5.39
N GLY A 73 -10.77 -6.88 4.93
CA GLY A 73 -10.58 -6.45 3.54
C GLY A 73 -9.12 -6.31 3.13
N GLU A 74 -8.29 -5.69 3.97
CA GLU A 74 -6.87 -5.51 3.64
C GLU A 74 -6.14 -6.84 3.59
N THR A 75 -6.44 -7.72 4.52
CA THR A 75 -5.82 -9.05 4.54
C THR A 75 -6.17 -9.85 3.30
N LYS A 76 -7.45 -9.83 2.93
CA LYS A 76 -7.88 -10.57 1.75
C LYS A 76 -7.28 -10.00 0.48
N ALA A 77 -7.23 -8.67 0.37
CA ALA A 77 -6.66 -8.02 -0.80
C ALA A 77 -5.16 -8.34 -0.93
N LEU A 78 -4.44 -8.31 0.17
CA LEU A 78 -3.03 -8.67 0.16
C LEU A 78 -2.83 -10.09 -0.37
N ARG A 79 -3.64 -11.02 0.13
CA ARG A 79 -3.56 -12.41 -0.29
C ARG A 79 -3.87 -12.56 -1.78
N ASP A 80 -4.89 -11.86 -2.25
CA ASP A 80 -5.33 -12.01 -3.63
C ASP A 80 -4.34 -11.41 -4.64
N VAL A 81 -3.67 -10.32 -4.26
CA VAL A 81 -2.76 -9.65 -5.20
C VAL A 81 -1.35 -10.22 -5.11
N LEU A 82 -0.80 -10.31 -3.92
CA LEU A 82 0.61 -10.68 -3.75
C LEU A 82 0.82 -12.12 -3.35
N GLY A 83 -0.21 -12.76 -2.78
CA GLY A 83 -0.02 -14.03 -2.11
C GLY A 83 0.77 -13.82 -0.83
N THR A 84 0.70 -14.77 0.08
CA THR A 84 1.38 -14.63 1.36
C THR A 84 2.53 -15.61 1.55
N LYS A 85 2.62 -16.60 0.69
CA LYS A 85 3.63 -17.65 0.86
C LYS A 85 5.04 -17.17 0.58
N ASN A 86 5.20 -16.09 -0.18
CA ASN A 86 6.52 -15.58 -0.55
C ASN A 86 6.92 -14.34 0.24
N PHE A 87 6.09 -13.90 1.17
CA PHE A 87 6.35 -12.67 1.91
C PHE A 87 6.17 -12.92 3.40
N LYS A 88 7.08 -12.39 4.18
CA LYS A 88 7.00 -12.47 5.63
C LYS A 88 6.31 -11.22 6.15
N ILE A 89 5.18 -11.41 6.82
CA ILE A 89 4.43 -10.29 7.41
C ILE A 89 4.98 -10.05 8.81
N ARG A 90 5.34 -8.80 9.09
CA ARG A 90 5.87 -8.40 10.38
C ARG A 90 4.88 -7.47 11.05
N HIS A 91 4.74 -7.60 12.36
CA HIS A 91 3.79 -6.80 13.13
C HIS A 91 4.49 -5.68 13.87
N SER A 92 3.76 -4.56 14.03
CA SER A 92 4.24 -3.44 14.80
C SER A 92 4.32 -3.81 16.29
N ALA A 93 5.36 -3.32 16.96
CA ALA A 93 5.48 -3.49 18.41
C ALA A 93 4.45 -2.65 19.17
N PHE A 94 3.87 -1.64 18.53
CA PHE A 94 3.00 -0.67 19.20
C PHE A 94 1.53 -0.84 18.87
N ARG A 95 1.20 -1.50 17.76
CA ARG A 95 -0.18 -1.71 17.36
C ARG A 95 -0.32 -3.13 16.84
N ALA A 96 -1.18 -3.90 17.51
CA ALA A 96 -1.34 -5.31 17.21
C ALA A 96 -1.84 -5.59 15.79
N ASN A 97 -2.64 -4.68 15.24
CA ASN A 97 -3.26 -4.87 13.94
C ASN A 97 -2.47 -4.27 12.78
N SER A 98 -1.44 -3.49 13.09
CA SER A 98 -0.60 -2.91 12.06
C SER A 98 0.53 -3.86 11.70
N ALA A 99 0.79 -3.98 10.42
CA ALA A 99 1.80 -4.91 9.94
C ALA A 99 2.47 -4.35 8.69
N TYR A 100 3.59 -4.94 8.32
CA TYR A 100 4.27 -4.58 7.09
C TYR A 100 4.95 -5.80 6.49
N LEU A 101 5.24 -5.70 5.20
CA LEU A 101 6.06 -6.70 4.53
C LEU A 101 7.10 -5.98 3.65
N ILE A 102 8.11 -6.72 3.28
CA ILE A 102 9.15 -6.22 2.39
C ILE A 102 8.98 -6.94 1.05
N TYR A 103 8.86 -6.16 -0.01
CA TYR A 103 8.68 -6.68 -1.36
C TYR A 103 10.03 -7.12 -1.91
N GLU A 104 10.14 -8.38 -2.26
CA GLU A 104 11.41 -8.94 -2.76
C GLU A 104 11.29 -9.61 -4.11
#